data_8fc760130074c8690a199fa26d67a148
#
_entry.id   8fc760130074c8690a199fa26d67a148
#
_cell.length_a   1.000
_cell.length_b   1.000
_cell.length_c   1.000
_cell.angle_alpha   90.00
_cell.angle_beta   90.00
_cell.angle_gamma   90.00
#
_symmetry.space_group_name_H-M   'P 1'
#
loop_
_entity.id
_entity.type
_entity.pdbx_description
1 polymer ?
#
loop_
_entity_poly.entity_id
_entity_poly.type
_entity_poly.pdbx_seq_one_letter_code
_entity_poly.pdbx_strand_id
1 'polypeptide(L)'
;MEKINAVITGVGGYVPEYVLTNDELSRMVETNDEWIMTRIGIKERRILNEEGLGTSYMARKAVKQLLEKTGTDPQQVDCLIIATTTPDYHFPSTSSIVIGRLGLKNAFAIDMQAACCGFLFAMDTAASMVQSGRYKKVVVCGADKMSSIVDYTDRATCPIFGDGAAAVLVEPSTEEGLGWQDSYLRTDGLGLPFLCLKAGGSVCSPSYFTIDHRMHYLHQEGRTVFKFAVTNMSDACALIA
;
A
#
# COMPACT_ATOMS: atom_id res chain seq x y z
N MET A 1 19.74 -11.21 -27.69
CA MET A 1 18.40 -10.66 -27.47
C MET A 1 18.57 -9.21 -27.05
N GLU A 2 17.78 -8.33 -27.60
CA GLU A 2 17.79 -6.92 -27.20
C GLU A 2 17.39 -6.78 -25.72
N LYS A 3 18.06 -5.90 -24.97
CA LYS A 3 17.76 -5.69 -23.56
C LYS A 3 16.40 -5.00 -23.43
N ILE A 4 15.49 -5.63 -22.71
CA ILE A 4 14.19 -5.06 -22.39
C ILE A 4 14.27 -4.37 -21.04
N ASN A 5 13.97 -3.08 -21.00
CA ASN A 5 13.83 -2.30 -19.77
C ASN A 5 12.34 -2.23 -19.37
N ALA A 6 12.07 -2.14 -18.08
CA ALA A 6 10.72 -1.93 -17.56
C ALA A 6 10.53 -0.45 -17.21
N VAL A 7 9.56 0.21 -17.81
CA VAL A 7 9.31 1.64 -17.63
C VAL A 7 7.91 1.89 -17.08
N ILE A 8 7.76 2.94 -16.26
CA ILE A 8 6.46 3.43 -15.83
C ILE A 8 5.91 4.33 -16.93
N THR A 9 4.82 3.91 -17.58
CA THR A 9 4.18 4.64 -18.69
C THR A 9 2.93 5.40 -18.28
N GLY A 10 2.41 5.14 -17.08
CA GLY A 10 1.23 5.82 -16.58
C GLY A 10 1.09 5.74 -15.07
N VAL A 11 0.35 6.70 -14.52
CA VAL A 11 0.03 6.78 -13.09
C VAL A 11 -1.43 7.14 -12.87
N GLY A 12 -2.04 6.53 -11.85
CA GLY A 12 -3.38 6.84 -11.38
C GLY A 12 -3.43 6.86 -9.87
N GLY A 13 -4.42 7.52 -9.29
CA GLY A 13 -4.54 7.61 -7.85
C GLY A 13 -5.97 7.87 -7.40
N TYR A 14 -6.24 7.55 -6.14
CA TYR A 14 -7.48 7.87 -5.47
C TYR A 14 -7.22 8.11 -3.99
N VAL A 15 -7.78 9.17 -3.46
CA VAL A 15 -7.89 9.44 -2.04
C VAL A 15 -9.36 9.68 -1.68
N PRO A 16 -9.83 9.24 -0.51
CA PRO A 16 -11.20 9.50 -0.06
C PRO A 16 -11.51 11.00 0.05
N GLU A 17 -12.79 11.35 -0.01
CA GLU A 17 -13.24 12.76 0.05
C GLU A 17 -13.17 13.31 1.48
N TYR A 18 -13.48 12.47 2.48
CA TYR A 18 -13.48 12.90 3.87
C TYR A 18 -12.07 13.21 4.37
N VAL A 19 -11.92 14.40 4.93
CA VAL A 19 -10.66 14.93 5.49
C VAL A 19 -10.75 14.95 7.00
N LEU A 20 -9.97 14.13 7.67
CA LEU A 20 -9.79 14.18 9.11
C LEU A 20 -8.65 15.17 9.46
N THR A 21 -9.00 16.33 9.97
CA THR A 21 -8.05 17.38 10.36
C THR A 21 -7.42 17.10 11.73
N ASN A 22 -6.31 17.80 12.05
CA ASN A 22 -5.71 17.75 13.38
C ASN A 22 -6.66 18.30 14.46
N ASP A 23 -7.43 19.35 14.16
CA ASP A 23 -8.43 19.91 15.08
C ASP A 23 -9.53 18.91 15.41
N GLU A 24 -10.01 18.16 14.41
CA GLU A 24 -11.00 17.13 14.64
C GLU A 24 -10.42 15.95 15.45
N LEU A 25 -9.19 15.53 15.13
CA LEU A 25 -8.49 14.47 15.87
C LEU A 25 -8.25 14.84 17.34
N SER A 26 -8.00 16.13 17.63
CA SER A 26 -7.81 16.64 19.00
C SER A 26 -9.06 16.50 19.89
N ARG A 27 -10.23 16.29 19.29
CA ARG A 27 -11.47 16.00 20.02
C ARG A 27 -11.63 14.51 20.37
N MET A 28 -10.85 13.65 19.72
CA MET A 28 -10.89 12.19 19.92
C MET A 28 -9.82 11.72 20.90
N VAL A 29 -8.62 12.32 20.84
CA VAL A 29 -7.45 11.97 21.67
C VAL A 29 -6.73 13.22 22.17
N GLU A 30 -5.98 13.08 23.26
CA GLU A 30 -5.19 14.16 23.85
C GLU A 30 -4.01 14.54 22.93
N THR A 31 -4.25 15.44 21.98
CA THR A 31 -3.26 15.96 21.02
C THR A 31 -3.65 17.37 20.57
N ASN A 32 -2.82 18.02 19.75
CA ASN A 32 -3.12 19.27 19.08
C ASN A 32 -2.33 19.40 17.77
N ASP A 33 -2.70 20.36 16.93
CA ASP A 33 -2.06 20.61 15.64
C ASP A 33 -0.56 20.88 15.77
N GLU A 34 -0.13 21.72 16.72
CA GLU A 34 1.28 22.05 16.93
C GLU A 34 2.13 20.80 17.25
N TRP A 35 1.61 19.93 18.13
CA TRP A 35 2.30 18.69 18.49
C TRP A 35 2.43 17.74 17.28
N ILE A 36 1.34 17.56 16.53
CA ILE A 36 1.32 16.67 15.34
C ILE A 36 2.25 17.22 14.26
N MET A 37 2.16 18.51 13.95
CA MET A 37 3.00 19.15 12.95
C MET A 37 4.48 19.10 13.28
N THR A 38 4.84 19.36 14.54
CA THR A 38 6.24 19.36 14.98
C THR A 38 6.84 17.95 14.99
N ARG A 39 6.06 16.92 15.37
CA ARG A 39 6.56 15.56 15.57
C ARG A 39 6.41 14.67 14.34
N ILE A 40 5.38 14.87 13.54
CA ILE A 40 4.96 13.98 12.47
C ILE A 40 4.90 14.71 11.12
N GLY A 41 4.58 16.00 11.13
CA GLY A 41 4.47 16.83 9.92
C GLY A 41 3.17 16.59 9.13
N ILE A 42 2.18 15.88 9.68
CA ILE A 42 0.91 15.56 9.02
C ILE A 42 -0.14 16.61 9.39
N LYS A 43 -0.64 17.35 8.40
CA LYS A 43 -1.67 18.37 8.58
C LYS A 43 -3.08 17.77 8.58
N GLU A 44 -3.32 16.79 7.73
CA GLU A 44 -4.61 16.12 7.54
C GLU A 44 -4.42 14.71 7.01
N ARG A 45 -5.44 13.85 7.14
CA ARG A 45 -5.49 12.51 6.54
C ARG A 45 -6.83 12.27 5.87
N ARG A 46 -6.81 11.50 4.79
CA ARG A 46 -8.01 11.11 4.07
C ARG A 46 -8.52 9.79 4.61
N ILE A 47 -9.81 9.68 4.86
CA ILE A 47 -10.44 8.50 5.48
C ILE A 47 -11.61 8.04 4.63
N LEU A 48 -11.63 6.76 4.29
CA LEU A 48 -12.75 6.10 3.62
C LEU A 48 -13.78 5.70 4.68
N ASN A 49 -14.70 6.61 4.96
CA ASN A 49 -15.72 6.46 6.02
C ASN A 49 -17.05 5.89 5.55
N GLU A 50 -17.22 5.62 4.25
CA GLU A 50 -18.42 4.98 3.73
C GLU A 50 -18.46 3.50 4.13
N GLU A 51 -19.60 3.10 4.69
CA GLU A 51 -19.83 1.73 5.12
C GLU A 51 -19.83 0.75 3.92
N GLY A 52 -19.28 -0.44 4.12
CA GLY A 52 -19.20 -1.48 3.09
C GLY A 52 -18.15 -1.25 2.01
N LEU A 53 -17.37 -0.16 2.07
CA LEU A 53 -16.26 0.10 1.17
C LEU A 53 -14.91 -0.24 1.83
N GLY A 54 -14.09 -1.01 1.13
CA GLY A 54 -12.78 -1.45 1.57
C GLY A 54 -11.64 -1.00 0.65
N THR A 55 -10.49 -1.58 0.85
CA THR A 55 -9.27 -1.29 0.08
C THR A 55 -9.47 -1.52 -1.42
N SER A 56 -10.22 -2.57 -1.82
CA SER A 56 -10.51 -2.83 -3.24
C SER A 56 -11.27 -1.70 -3.92
N TYR A 57 -12.08 -0.94 -3.19
CA TYR A 57 -12.78 0.22 -3.76
C TYR A 57 -11.79 1.29 -4.19
N MET A 58 -10.84 1.66 -3.32
CA MET A 58 -9.82 2.66 -3.61
C MET A 58 -8.86 2.20 -4.71
N ALA A 59 -8.39 0.96 -4.61
CA ALA A 59 -7.54 0.34 -5.63
C ALA A 59 -8.21 0.35 -7.02
N ARG A 60 -9.49 -0.04 -7.09
CA ARG A 60 -10.28 0.00 -8.32
C ARG A 60 -10.37 1.41 -8.91
N LYS A 61 -10.57 2.43 -8.06
CA LYS A 61 -10.62 3.84 -8.52
C LYS A 61 -9.28 4.29 -9.08
N ALA A 62 -8.17 3.97 -8.41
CA ALA A 62 -6.82 4.31 -8.86
C ALA A 62 -6.46 3.61 -10.18
N VAL A 63 -6.70 2.30 -10.28
CA VAL A 63 -6.45 1.53 -11.51
C VAL A 63 -7.35 2.01 -12.66
N LYS A 64 -8.64 2.27 -12.39
CA LYS A 64 -9.54 2.82 -13.41
C LYS A 64 -9.03 4.15 -13.97
N GLN A 65 -8.64 5.08 -13.09
CA GLN A 65 -8.07 6.36 -13.50
C GLN A 65 -6.79 6.19 -14.33
N LEU A 66 -5.92 5.24 -13.93
CA LEU A 66 -4.71 4.90 -14.68
C LEU A 66 -5.04 4.47 -16.12
N LEU A 67 -5.94 3.47 -16.27
CA LEU A 67 -6.33 2.95 -17.59
C LEU A 67 -6.97 4.03 -18.46
N GLU A 68 -7.82 4.88 -17.90
CA GLU A 68 -8.44 6.01 -18.60
C GLU A 68 -7.41 7.04 -19.07
N LYS A 69 -6.45 7.43 -18.21
CA LYS A 69 -5.40 8.40 -18.55
C LYS A 69 -4.43 7.90 -19.63
N THR A 70 -4.13 6.61 -19.62
CA THR A 70 -3.20 6.00 -20.58
C THR A 70 -3.89 5.53 -21.87
N GLY A 71 -5.23 5.51 -21.91
CA GLY A 71 -6.00 4.90 -23.00
C GLY A 71 -5.79 3.38 -23.10
N THR A 72 -5.34 2.74 -22.02
CA THR A 72 -5.07 1.29 -22.02
C THR A 72 -6.37 0.50 -21.99
N ASP A 73 -6.55 -0.38 -22.99
CA ASP A 73 -7.64 -1.33 -23.00
C ASP A 73 -7.48 -2.31 -21.79
N PRO A 74 -8.50 -2.46 -20.94
CA PRO A 74 -8.49 -3.43 -19.85
C PRO A 74 -8.12 -4.86 -20.27
N GLN A 75 -8.41 -5.26 -21.51
CA GLN A 75 -8.09 -6.57 -22.03
C GLN A 75 -6.60 -6.78 -22.37
N GLN A 76 -5.82 -5.69 -22.43
CA GLN A 76 -4.37 -5.73 -22.68
C GLN A 76 -3.54 -5.88 -21.42
N VAL A 77 -4.14 -5.77 -20.23
CA VAL A 77 -3.44 -5.93 -18.97
C VAL A 77 -3.16 -7.42 -18.74
N ASP A 78 -1.89 -7.77 -18.53
CA ASP A 78 -1.44 -9.14 -18.30
C ASP A 78 -1.51 -9.54 -16.82
N CYS A 79 -1.20 -8.58 -15.93
CA CYS A 79 -1.15 -8.82 -14.50
C CYS A 79 -1.54 -7.57 -13.71
N LEU A 80 -2.24 -7.78 -12.58
CA LEU A 80 -2.46 -6.76 -11.55
C LEU A 80 -1.84 -7.23 -10.24
N ILE A 81 -0.88 -6.46 -9.71
CA ILE A 81 -0.30 -6.69 -8.38
C ILE A 81 -0.82 -5.60 -7.46
N ILE A 82 -1.48 -5.98 -6.36
CA ILE A 82 -1.89 -5.04 -5.32
C ILE A 82 -1.04 -5.26 -4.06
N ALA A 83 -0.29 -4.23 -3.68
CA ALA A 83 0.41 -4.19 -2.40
C ALA A 83 -0.55 -3.63 -1.34
N THR A 84 -0.90 -4.45 -0.34
CA THR A 84 -1.79 -4.04 0.76
C THR A 84 -1.52 -4.83 2.04
N THR A 85 -1.74 -4.18 3.19
CA THR A 85 -1.78 -4.79 4.52
C THR A 85 -3.19 -4.84 5.09
N THR A 86 -4.15 -4.21 4.40
CA THR A 86 -5.55 -4.10 4.79
C THR A 86 -6.47 -4.65 3.71
N PRO A 87 -6.35 -5.95 3.34
CA PRO A 87 -7.21 -6.54 2.32
C PRO A 87 -8.67 -6.52 2.77
N ASP A 88 -9.60 -6.49 1.80
CA ASP A 88 -11.04 -6.53 2.11
C ASP A 88 -11.42 -7.82 2.85
N TYR A 89 -10.80 -8.93 2.48
CA TYR A 89 -11.00 -10.28 3.04
C TYR A 89 -9.68 -11.04 3.09
N HIS A 90 -9.60 -12.06 3.93
CA HIS A 90 -8.48 -13.01 3.86
C HIS A 90 -8.43 -13.75 2.52
N PHE A 91 -9.59 -14.04 1.95
CA PHE A 91 -9.80 -14.54 0.59
C PHE A 91 -11.24 -14.19 0.14
N PRO A 92 -11.49 -13.91 -1.15
CA PRO A 92 -10.49 -13.80 -2.22
C PRO A 92 -9.54 -12.62 -2.02
N SER A 93 -8.44 -12.58 -2.80
CA SER A 93 -7.48 -11.48 -2.78
C SER A 93 -8.14 -10.16 -3.23
N THR A 94 -7.66 -9.04 -2.73
CA THR A 94 -8.10 -7.70 -3.12
C THR A 94 -7.94 -7.48 -4.62
N SER A 95 -6.83 -7.95 -5.19
CA SER A 95 -6.55 -7.89 -6.63
C SER A 95 -7.56 -8.69 -7.46
N SER A 96 -7.98 -9.88 -6.99
CA SER A 96 -9.02 -10.67 -7.66
C SER A 96 -10.37 -9.94 -7.71
N ILE A 97 -10.73 -9.23 -6.64
CA ILE A 97 -11.93 -8.40 -6.59
C ILE A 97 -11.85 -7.26 -7.61
N VAL A 98 -10.68 -6.60 -7.69
CA VAL A 98 -10.46 -5.45 -8.57
C VAL A 98 -10.51 -5.87 -10.05
N ILE A 99 -9.83 -6.97 -10.46
CA ILE A 99 -9.87 -7.44 -11.85
C ILE A 99 -11.29 -7.80 -12.28
N GLY A 100 -12.06 -8.45 -11.40
CA GLY A 100 -13.45 -8.78 -11.69
C GLY A 100 -14.32 -7.54 -11.90
N ARG A 101 -14.15 -6.51 -11.09
CA ARG A 101 -14.93 -5.26 -11.15
C ARG A 101 -14.51 -4.33 -12.29
N LEU A 102 -13.29 -4.42 -12.78
CA LEU A 102 -12.78 -3.64 -13.93
C LEU A 102 -12.84 -4.39 -15.25
N GLY A 103 -13.20 -5.66 -15.23
CA GLY A 103 -13.28 -6.49 -16.43
C GLY A 103 -11.92 -6.79 -17.08
N LEU A 104 -10.84 -6.91 -16.29
CA LEU A 104 -9.50 -7.28 -16.76
C LEU A 104 -9.45 -8.80 -17.03
N LYS A 105 -10.18 -9.26 -18.05
CA LYS A 105 -10.45 -10.70 -18.27
C LYS A 105 -9.21 -11.53 -18.60
N ASN A 106 -8.17 -10.91 -19.16
CA ASN A 106 -6.94 -11.57 -19.55
C ASN A 106 -5.85 -11.49 -18.47
N ALA A 107 -6.07 -10.67 -17.43
CA ALA A 107 -5.12 -10.49 -16.35
C ALA A 107 -5.23 -11.60 -15.31
N PHE A 108 -4.08 -12.07 -14.80
CA PHE A 108 -4.04 -12.70 -13.51
C PHE A 108 -3.74 -11.68 -12.41
N ALA A 109 -4.00 -12.03 -11.14
CA ALA A 109 -3.90 -11.09 -10.04
C ALA A 109 -3.16 -11.66 -8.83
N ILE A 110 -2.41 -10.81 -8.14
CA ILE A 110 -1.62 -11.15 -6.96
C ILE A 110 -1.78 -10.05 -5.91
N ASP A 111 -2.09 -10.42 -4.65
CA ASP A 111 -1.87 -9.52 -3.52
C ASP A 111 -0.46 -9.75 -2.98
N MET A 112 0.26 -8.66 -2.70
CA MET A 112 1.58 -8.68 -2.12
C MET A 112 1.55 -8.01 -0.75
N GLN A 113 1.98 -8.73 0.28
CA GLN A 113 2.08 -8.20 1.63
C GLN A 113 3.56 -8.06 2.03
N ALA A 114 4.03 -6.83 2.05
CA ALA A 114 5.33 -6.44 2.59
C ALA A 114 5.23 -5.07 3.29
N ALA A 115 4.09 -4.79 3.90
CA ALA A 115 3.78 -3.56 4.62
C ALA A 115 4.19 -2.30 3.82
N CYS A 116 4.86 -1.34 4.47
CA CYS A 116 5.26 -0.06 3.86
C CYS A 116 6.20 -0.22 2.65
N CYS A 117 6.90 -1.35 2.52
CA CYS A 117 7.77 -1.65 1.38
C CYS A 117 7.03 -2.40 0.26
N GLY A 118 5.76 -2.76 0.45
CA GLY A 118 4.99 -3.61 -0.47
C GLY A 118 4.96 -3.07 -1.90
N PHE A 119 4.79 -1.76 -2.07
CA PHE A 119 4.80 -1.15 -3.39
C PHE A 119 6.14 -1.31 -4.11
N LEU A 120 7.28 -1.13 -3.42
CA LEU A 120 8.61 -1.32 -4.02
C LEU A 120 8.87 -2.78 -4.38
N PHE A 121 8.45 -3.74 -3.54
CA PHE A 121 8.56 -5.17 -3.83
C PHE A 121 7.70 -5.55 -5.03
N ALA A 122 6.50 -5.00 -5.13
CA ALA A 122 5.61 -5.20 -6.27
C ALA A 122 6.18 -4.59 -7.56
N MET A 123 6.83 -3.42 -7.47
CA MET A 123 7.51 -2.77 -8.60
C MET A 123 8.67 -3.60 -9.12
N ASP A 124 9.55 -4.11 -8.25
CA ASP A 124 10.66 -4.97 -8.63
C ASP A 124 10.18 -6.27 -9.29
N THR A 125 9.12 -6.86 -8.73
CA THR A 125 8.45 -8.03 -9.32
C THR A 125 7.89 -7.71 -10.71
N ALA A 126 7.18 -6.60 -10.88
CA ALA A 126 6.61 -6.18 -12.15
C ALA A 126 7.71 -5.88 -13.20
N ALA A 127 8.79 -5.21 -12.76
CA ALA A 127 9.94 -4.94 -13.62
C ALA A 127 10.58 -6.25 -14.13
N SER A 128 10.80 -7.21 -13.24
CA SER A 128 11.32 -8.53 -13.60
C SER A 128 10.39 -9.28 -14.57
N MET A 129 9.06 -9.20 -14.37
CA MET A 129 8.07 -9.79 -15.26
C MET A 129 8.14 -9.21 -16.68
N VAL A 130 8.25 -7.87 -16.78
CA VAL A 130 8.34 -7.17 -18.07
C VAL A 130 9.68 -7.42 -18.74
N GLN A 131 10.79 -7.33 -18.00
CA GLN A 131 12.16 -7.57 -18.50
C GLN A 131 12.37 -9.02 -18.99
N SER A 132 11.59 -9.98 -18.46
CA SER A 132 11.61 -11.36 -18.97
C SER A 132 11.05 -11.49 -20.41
N GLY A 133 10.41 -10.44 -20.93
CA GLY A 133 9.73 -10.44 -22.23
C GLY A 133 8.40 -11.21 -22.27
N ARG A 134 8.00 -11.84 -21.15
CA ARG A 134 6.78 -12.66 -21.09
C ARG A 134 5.51 -11.81 -20.92
N TYR A 135 5.59 -10.73 -20.17
CA TYR A 135 4.47 -9.81 -19.87
C TYR A 135 4.78 -8.43 -20.42
N LYS A 136 3.77 -7.75 -20.93
CA LYS A 136 3.92 -6.44 -21.58
C LYS A 136 3.25 -5.30 -20.82
N LYS A 137 2.17 -5.58 -20.09
CA LYS A 137 1.41 -4.59 -19.34
C LYS A 137 1.12 -5.12 -17.94
N VAL A 138 1.93 -4.70 -16.97
CA VAL A 138 1.76 -5.06 -15.57
C VAL A 138 1.32 -3.81 -14.80
N VAL A 139 0.15 -3.89 -14.15
CA VAL A 139 -0.34 -2.83 -13.27
C VAL A 139 0.10 -3.14 -11.84
N VAL A 140 0.75 -2.19 -11.19
CA VAL A 140 1.09 -2.25 -9.76
C VAL A 140 0.27 -1.19 -9.03
N CYS A 141 -0.41 -1.59 -7.96
CA CYS A 141 -1.21 -0.69 -7.14
C CYS A 141 -0.83 -0.88 -5.66
N GLY A 142 -0.47 0.21 -4.97
CA GLY A 142 -0.43 0.26 -3.52
C GLY A 142 -1.76 0.80 -3.00
N ALA A 143 -2.40 0.12 -2.05
CA ALA A 143 -3.68 0.55 -1.52
C ALA A 143 -3.88 0.04 -0.09
N ASP A 144 -4.20 0.95 0.83
CA ASP A 144 -4.52 0.59 2.20
C ASP A 144 -5.68 1.43 2.75
N LYS A 145 -6.59 0.76 3.46
CA LYS A 145 -7.58 1.36 4.36
C LYS A 145 -7.07 1.25 5.79
N MET A 146 -6.07 2.05 6.14
CA MET A 146 -5.46 2.02 7.46
C MET A 146 -6.44 2.37 8.57
N SER A 147 -7.45 3.19 8.26
CA SER A 147 -8.51 3.55 9.21
C SER A 147 -9.27 2.34 9.76
N SER A 148 -9.26 1.20 9.07
CA SER A 148 -9.91 -0.04 9.51
C SER A 148 -9.17 -0.76 10.64
N ILE A 149 -7.88 -0.46 10.84
CA ILE A 149 -7.01 -1.11 11.82
C ILE A 149 -6.35 -0.12 12.79
N VAL A 150 -6.61 1.17 12.65
CA VAL A 150 -6.12 2.21 13.56
C VAL A 150 -7.08 2.39 14.73
N ASP A 151 -6.54 2.45 15.94
CA ASP A 151 -7.29 2.77 17.14
C ASP A 151 -7.37 4.29 17.33
N TYR A 152 -8.54 4.89 17.12
CA TYR A 152 -8.76 6.32 17.32
C TYR A 152 -8.85 6.74 18.80
N THR A 153 -8.52 5.86 19.73
CA THR A 153 -8.25 6.18 21.14
C THR A 153 -6.76 6.12 21.50
N ASP A 154 -5.91 5.68 20.56
CA ASP A 154 -4.46 5.65 20.73
C ASP A 154 -3.79 6.83 20.03
N ARG A 155 -3.41 7.85 20.82
CA ARG A 155 -2.71 9.04 20.32
C ARG A 155 -1.35 8.76 19.67
N ALA A 156 -0.76 7.58 19.89
CA ALA A 156 0.54 7.24 19.33
C ALA A 156 0.47 6.84 17.86
N THR A 157 -0.66 6.29 17.42
CA THR A 157 -0.85 5.74 16.07
C THR A 157 -1.85 6.52 15.22
N CYS A 158 -2.98 6.97 15.77
CA CYS A 158 -4.07 7.57 15.00
C CYS A 158 -3.70 8.87 14.23
N PRO A 159 -2.70 9.68 14.64
CA PRO A 159 -2.30 10.84 13.83
C PRO A 159 -1.52 10.51 12.57
N ILE A 160 -0.98 9.28 12.45
CA ILE A 160 0.00 8.92 11.42
C ILE A 160 -0.67 8.45 10.13
N PHE A 161 -1.75 7.67 10.23
CA PHE A 161 -2.27 6.86 9.13
C PHE A 161 -3.53 7.46 8.52
N GLY A 162 -3.64 7.30 7.20
CA GLY A 162 -4.82 7.59 6.40
C GLY A 162 -5.05 6.51 5.34
N ASP A 163 -6.05 6.72 4.49
CA ASP A 163 -6.50 5.78 3.48
C ASP A 163 -6.21 6.32 2.08
N GLY A 164 -5.86 5.45 1.15
CA GLY A 164 -5.61 5.84 -0.23
C GLY A 164 -5.16 4.69 -1.12
N ALA A 165 -5.09 4.98 -2.41
CA ALA A 165 -4.54 4.07 -3.41
C ALA A 165 -3.83 4.84 -4.52
N ALA A 166 -2.73 4.26 -5.01
CA ALA A 166 -2.04 4.73 -6.21
C ALA A 166 -1.63 3.55 -7.08
N ALA A 167 -1.71 3.72 -8.39
CA ALA A 167 -1.38 2.68 -9.35
C ALA A 167 -0.45 3.20 -10.44
N VAL A 168 0.42 2.33 -10.94
CA VAL A 168 1.29 2.58 -12.09
C VAL A 168 1.14 1.47 -13.11
N LEU A 169 1.34 1.82 -14.39
CA LEU A 169 1.46 0.88 -15.50
C LEU A 169 2.94 0.69 -15.82
N VAL A 170 3.38 -0.56 -15.83
CA VAL A 170 4.76 -0.95 -16.17
C VAL A 170 4.75 -1.64 -17.52
N GLU A 171 5.54 -1.12 -18.46
CA GLU A 171 5.61 -1.60 -19.84
C GLU A 171 7.07 -1.76 -20.31
N PRO A 172 7.32 -2.56 -21.38
CA PRO A 172 8.66 -2.72 -21.93
C PRO A 172 9.13 -1.48 -22.71
N SER A 173 10.42 -1.20 -22.64
CA SER A 173 11.11 -0.24 -23.49
C SER A 173 12.46 -0.82 -23.91
N THR A 174 12.92 -0.47 -25.11
CA THR A 174 14.26 -0.75 -25.61
C THR A 174 15.20 0.45 -25.53
N GLU A 175 14.71 1.58 -25.02
CA GLU A 175 15.50 2.80 -24.86
C GLU A 175 16.55 2.61 -23.77
N GLU A 176 17.81 2.87 -24.13
CA GLU A 176 18.95 2.67 -23.24
C GLU A 176 18.93 3.70 -22.10
N GLY A 177 19.22 3.24 -20.87
CA GLY A 177 19.26 4.08 -19.67
C GLY A 177 17.89 4.45 -19.10
N LEU A 178 16.79 4.04 -19.74
CA LEU A 178 15.45 4.31 -19.25
C LEU A 178 14.88 3.13 -18.45
N GLY A 179 14.07 3.43 -17.43
CA GLY A 179 13.26 2.45 -16.68
C GLY A 179 13.86 2.05 -15.34
N TRP A 180 13.40 0.89 -14.83
CA TRP A 180 13.83 0.32 -13.56
C TRP A 180 15.28 -0.14 -13.65
N GLN A 181 16.17 0.55 -12.93
CA GLN A 181 17.62 0.32 -13.06
C GLN A 181 18.12 -0.71 -12.06
N ASP A 182 17.76 -0.55 -10.79
CA ASP A 182 18.23 -1.40 -9.69
C ASP A 182 17.24 -1.38 -8.53
N SER A 183 17.40 -2.32 -7.58
CA SER A 183 16.62 -2.39 -6.35
C SER A 183 17.44 -2.98 -5.21
N TYR A 184 17.20 -2.47 -4.01
CA TYR A 184 17.75 -3.01 -2.77
C TYR A 184 16.59 -3.34 -1.81
N LEU A 185 16.22 -4.61 -1.77
CA LEU A 185 15.09 -5.11 -0.99
C LEU A 185 15.58 -5.91 0.21
N ARG A 186 15.04 -5.62 1.40
CA ARG A 186 15.36 -6.31 2.65
C ARG A 186 14.10 -6.52 3.49
N THR A 187 14.11 -7.57 4.28
CA THR A 187 13.06 -7.88 5.27
C THR A 187 13.71 -8.29 6.58
N ASP A 188 13.25 -7.72 7.69
CA ASP A 188 13.65 -8.11 9.03
C ASP A 188 12.43 -8.62 9.82
N GLY A 189 12.34 -9.94 9.98
CA GLY A 189 11.26 -10.60 10.72
C GLY A 189 11.36 -10.43 12.23
N LEU A 190 12.49 -9.95 12.77
CA LEU A 190 12.66 -9.71 14.22
C LEU A 190 11.86 -8.48 14.69
N GLY A 191 11.35 -7.67 13.76
CA GLY A 191 10.51 -6.51 14.06
C GLY A 191 9.09 -6.82 14.54
N LEU A 192 8.64 -8.08 14.51
CA LEU A 192 7.29 -8.49 14.91
C LEU A 192 6.80 -7.90 16.24
N PRO A 193 7.57 -7.87 17.33
CA PRO A 193 7.08 -7.32 18.60
C PRO A 193 6.80 -5.82 18.58
N PHE A 194 7.41 -5.09 17.63
CA PHE A 194 7.40 -3.62 17.59
C PHE A 194 6.35 -3.04 16.65
N LEU A 195 5.89 -3.82 15.67
CA LEU A 195 4.90 -3.37 14.68
C LEU A 195 4.08 -4.56 14.18
N CYS A 196 2.84 -4.71 14.66
CA CYS A 196 1.98 -5.82 14.27
C CYS A 196 0.49 -5.58 14.58
N LEU A 197 -0.36 -6.43 14.02
CA LEU A 197 -1.69 -6.73 14.55
C LEU A 197 -1.60 -8.00 15.39
N LYS A 198 -2.00 -7.93 16.67
CA LYS A 198 -1.82 -9.06 17.62
C LYS A 198 -2.84 -10.18 17.40
N ALA A 199 -3.99 -9.89 16.78
CA ALA A 199 -5.05 -10.86 16.49
C ALA A 199 -5.64 -10.67 15.10
N GLY A 200 -6.42 -11.64 14.65
CA GLY A 200 -7.04 -11.65 13.33
C GLY A 200 -6.38 -12.63 12.36
N GLY A 201 -5.19 -13.13 12.69
CA GLY A 201 -4.48 -14.16 11.91
C GLY A 201 -4.62 -15.57 12.50
N SER A 202 -3.88 -16.53 11.92
CA SER A 202 -3.93 -17.96 12.30
C SER A 202 -3.34 -18.25 13.68
N VAL A 203 -2.43 -17.41 14.18
CA VAL A 203 -1.84 -17.57 15.52
C VAL A 203 -2.83 -17.16 16.60
N CYS A 204 -3.63 -16.13 16.36
CA CYS A 204 -4.60 -15.60 17.29
C CYS A 204 -5.87 -15.22 16.53
N SER A 205 -6.81 -16.18 16.44
CA SER A 205 -8.08 -15.98 15.75
C SER A 205 -8.98 -14.96 16.48
N PRO A 206 -9.91 -14.30 15.77
CA PRO A 206 -10.88 -13.41 16.38
C PRO A 206 -11.72 -14.11 17.44
N SER A 207 -11.92 -13.45 18.57
CA SER A 207 -12.78 -13.90 19.68
C SER A 207 -13.26 -12.69 20.48
N TYR A 208 -14.25 -12.87 21.35
CA TYR A 208 -14.67 -11.81 22.28
C TYR A 208 -13.49 -11.29 23.11
N PHE A 209 -12.62 -12.19 23.59
CA PHE A 209 -11.41 -11.80 24.31
C PHE A 209 -10.52 -10.87 23.48
N THR A 210 -10.24 -11.20 22.23
CA THR A 210 -9.36 -10.38 21.38
C THR A 210 -9.97 -9.03 21.00
N ILE A 211 -11.30 -8.96 20.91
CA ILE A 211 -12.04 -7.73 20.67
C ILE A 211 -11.98 -6.83 21.91
N ASP A 212 -12.34 -7.37 23.08
CA ASP A 212 -12.36 -6.64 24.35
C ASP A 212 -10.97 -6.10 24.73
N HIS A 213 -9.90 -6.85 24.36
CA HIS A 213 -8.51 -6.44 24.57
C HIS A 213 -7.91 -5.63 23.40
N ARG A 214 -8.75 -5.18 22.44
CA ARG A 214 -8.35 -4.32 21.33
C ARG A 214 -7.19 -4.84 20.48
N MET A 215 -7.04 -6.17 20.38
CA MET A 215 -5.91 -6.82 19.73
C MET A 215 -5.96 -6.76 18.19
N HIS A 216 -7.07 -6.29 17.63
CA HIS A 216 -7.28 -6.11 16.19
C HIS A 216 -6.82 -4.74 15.68
N TYR A 217 -6.27 -3.89 16.54
CA TYR A 217 -5.70 -2.61 16.17
C TYR A 217 -4.19 -2.68 16.05
N LEU A 218 -3.66 -1.77 15.25
CA LEU A 218 -2.24 -1.63 15.01
C LEU A 218 -1.48 -1.34 16.30
N HIS A 219 -0.55 -2.21 16.64
CA HIS A 219 0.42 -1.99 17.70
C HIS A 219 1.73 -1.45 17.11
N GLN A 220 2.23 -0.31 17.61
CA GLN A 220 3.47 0.29 17.16
C GLN A 220 4.29 0.85 18.32
N GLU A 221 5.52 0.36 18.48
CA GLU A 221 6.53 1.00 19.33
C GLU A 221 7.27 2.09 18.54
N GLY A 222 6.68 3.28 18.45
CA GLY A 222 7.07 4.34 17.55
C GLY A 222 8.56 4.71 17.57
N ARG A 223 9.19 4.76 18.76
CA ARG A 223 10.63 5.09 18.89
C ARG A 223 11.52 4.03 18.23
N THR A 224 11.25 2.75 18.48
CA THR A 224 12.02 1.62 17.95
C THR A 224 11.84 1.54 16.44
N VAL A 225 10.59 1.62 15.97
CA VAL A 225 10.26 1.60 14.54
C VAL A 225 10.89 2.78 13.79
N PHE A 226 10.80 4.00 14.35
CA PHE A 226 11.41 5.19 13.75
C PHE A 226 12.93 5.06 13.60
N LYS A 227 13.63 4.66 14.67
CA LYS A 227 15.08 4.49 14.63
C LYS A 227 15.50 3.46 13.58
N PHE A 228 14.81 2.31 13.54
CA PHE A 228 15.06 1.26 12.57
C PHE A 228 14.84 1.76 11.13
N ALA A 229 13.71 2.42 10.87
CA ALA A 229 13.36 2.93 9.55
C ALA A 229 14.39 3.96 9.04
N VAL A 230 14.72 4.97 9.84
CA VAL A 230 15.68 6.01 9.45
C VAL A 230 17.05 5.43 9.12
N THR A 231 17.58 4.53 9.96
CA THR A 231 18.88 3.92 9.73
C THR A 231 18.88 3.07 8.44
N ASN A 232 17.95 2.12 8.34
CA ASN A 232 17.96 1.17 7.21
C ASN A 232 17.59 1.81 5.87
N MET A 233 16.68 2.79 5.86
CA MET A 233 16.35 3.53 4.63
C MET A 233 17.54 4.37 4.16
N SER A 234 18.26 5.02 5.08
CA SER A 234 19.47 5.78 4.76
C SER A 234 20.56 4.88 4.16
N ASP A 235 20.80 3.72 4.79
CA ASP A 235 21.78 2.74 4.31
C ASP A 235 21.37 2.17 2.94
N ALA A 236 20.08 1.87 2.73
CA ALA A 236 19.57 1.39 1.45
C ALA A 236 19.78 2.43 0.33
N CYS A 237 19.48 3.71 0.61
CA CYS A 237 19.72 4.78 -0.36
C CYS A 237 21.21 4.92 -0.70
N ALA A 238 22.11 4.81 0.28
CA ALA A 238 23.55 4.90 0.05
C ALA A 238 24.11 3.71 -0.75
N LEU A 239 23.46 2.54 -0.67
CA LEU A 239 23.89 1.34 -1.40
C LEU A 239 23.44 1.34 -2.87
N ILE A 240 22.36 2.07 -3.20
CA ILE A 240 21.78 2.05 -4.55
C ILE A 240 22.18 3.29 -5.36
N ALA A 241 22.69 4.34 -4.72
CA ALA A 241 23.16 5.58 -5.37
C ALA A 241 24.58 5.43 -5.93
#